data_1b104d64f503b40e5f852d25aa58dbe2
#
_entry.id   1b104d64f503b40e5f852d25aa58dbe2
#
_cell.length_a   1.000
_cell.length_b   1.000
_cell.length_c   1.000
_cell.angle_alpha   90.00
_cell.angle_beta   90.00
_cell.angle_gamma   90.00
#
_symmetry.space_group_name_H-M   'P 1'
#
loop_
_entity.id
_entity.type
_entity.pdbx_description
1 polymer ?
#
loop_
_entity_poly.entity_id
_entity_poly.type
_entity_poly.pdbx_seq_one_letter_code
_entity_poly.pdbx_strand_id
1 'polypeptide(L)'
;MPHIASRHLAEGPRVGIRHFTLQDGPEFTARARESKDLHRPWLFPPDTEDAYAEYAGRLIDDPTKAGFLVCERESGDIAGFININNIVRGGFRCGALGYGAFAHAAGRGLMREGLDLVIGHAFGPLGLHRLEINAQPENLASAALARGAGFRLEGFSPKMIYIDGDWRDHERWALTAEMRA
;
A
#
# COMPACT_ATOMS: atom_id res chain seq x y z
N MET A 1 18.97 -24.45 -3.42
CA MET A 1 19.45 -23.10 -3.10
C MET A 1 18.61 -22.59 -1.96
N PRO A 2 19.15 -22.21 -0.81
CA PRO A 2 18.35 -21.60 0.22
C PRO A 2 17.89 -20.24 -0.30
N HIS A 3 16.56 -20.03 -0.36
CA HIS A 3 15.99 -18.72 -0.47
C HIS A 3 16.63 -17.87 0.64
N ILE A 4 17.38 -16.85 0.27
CA ILE A 4 17.73 -15.78 1.20
C ILE A 4 16.39 -15.15 1.54
N ALA A 5 15.83 -15.53 2.69
CA ALA A 5 14.62 -14.94 3.21
C ALA A 5 14.88 -13.42 3.26
N SER A 6 14.19 -12.66 2.42
CA SER A 6 14.25 -11.21 2.48
C SER A 6 13.76 -10.84 3.86
N ARG A 7 14.63 -10.24 4.66
CA ARG A 7 14.36 -9.93 6.06
C ARG A 7 13.17 -8.97 6.13
N HIS A 8 12.06 -9.41 6.72
CA HIS A 8 10.92 -8.56 6.94
C HIS A 8 11.28 -7.38 7.84
N LEU A 9 10.75 -6.20 7.53
CA LEU A 9 10.87 -5.00 8.36
C LEU A 9 10.02 -5.12 9.61
N ALA A 10 8.87 -5.77 9.50
CA ALA A 10 7.97 -6.12 10.59
C ALA A 10 7.18 -7.37 10.22
N GLU A 11 6.76 -8.13 11.23
CA GLU A 11 6.00 -9.37 11.07
C GLU A 11 4.78 -9.39 11.99
N GLY A 12 3.66 -9.84 11.44
CA GLY A 12 2.44 -10.21 12.16
C GLY A 12 2.25 -11.73 12.20
N PRO A 13 1.09 -12.20 12.63
CA PRO A 13 0.81 -13.64 12.71
C PRO A 13 0.89 -14.37 11.37
N ARG A 14 0.40 -13.77 10.29
CA ARG A 14 0.27 -14.41 8.98
C ARG A 14 1.08 -13.75 7.87
N VAL A 15 1.37 -12.45 8.00
CA VAL A 15 2.12 -11.69 7.00
C VAL A 15 3.32 -10.98 7.60
N GLY A 16 4.30 -10.69 6.74
CA GLY A 16 5.38 -9.74 7.00
C GLY A 16 5.41 -8.69 5.91
N ILE A 17 6.01 -7.54 6.22
CA ILE A 17 6.25 -6.48 5.24
C ILE A 17 7.73 -6.34 4.95
N ARG A 18 8.07 -6.10 3.69
CA ARG A 18 9.43 -5.83 3.23
C ARG A 18 9.44 -4.82 2.09
N HIS A 19 10.59 -4.26 1.80
CA HIS A 19 10.73 -3.38 0.64
C HIS A 19 10.59 -4.13 -0.68
N PHE A 20 10.24 -3.39 -1.73
CA PHE A 20 10.31 -3.85 -3.11
C PHE A 20 11.77 -4.15 -3.49
N THR A 21 11.95 -5.15 -4.34
CA THR A 21 13.20 -5.39 -5.05
C THR A 21 12.92 -5.56 -6.55
N LEU A 22 13.91 -5.37 -7.39
CA LEU A 22 13.75 -5.59 -8.84
C LEU A 22 13.47 -7.05 -9.18
N GLN A 23 13.93 -7.98 -8.34
CA GLN A 23 13.70 -9.42 -8.50
C GLN A 23 12.25 -9.86 -8.28
N ASP A 24 11.42 -9.02 -7.69
CA ASP A 24 9.99 -9.32 -7.48
C ASP A 24 9.14 -9.16 -8.76
N GLY A 25 9.72 -8.62 -9.83
CA GLY A 25 9.02 -8.32 -11.09
C GLY A 25 8.19 -9.46 -11.64
N PRO A 26 8.75 -10.66 -11.87
CA PRO A 26 8.00 -11.80 -12.41
C PRO A 26 6.77 -12.16 -11.58
N GLU A 27 6.90 -12.30 -10.27
CA GLU A 27 5.77 -12.64 -9.40
C GLU A 27 4.75 -11.50 -9.34
N PHE A 28 5.20 -10.27 -9.05
CA PHE A 28 4.32 -9.11 -8.92
C PHE A 28 3.47 -8.91 -10.17
N THR A 29 4.08 -8.92 -11.36
CA THR A 29 3.36 -8.69 -12.63
C THR A 29 2.41 -9.81 -12.98
N ALA A 30 2.75 -11.07 -12.66
CA ALA A 30 1.85 -12.19 -12.80
C ALA A 30 0.61 -12.02 -11.91
N ARG A 31 0.79 -11.68 -10.64
CA ARG A 31 -0.30 -11.40 -9.70
C ARG A 31 -1.14 -10.19 -10.13
N ALA A 32 -0.50 -9.14 -10.66
CA ALA A 32 -1.21 -7.97 -11.19
C ALA A 32 -2.12 -8.33 -12.36
N ARG A 33 -1.64 -9.15 -13.30
CA ARG A 33 -2.46 -9.63 -14.43
C ARG A 33 -3.65 -10.47 -13.98
N GLU A 34 -3.46 -11.35 -13.01
CA GLU A 34 -4.52 -12.19 -12.43
C GLU A 34 -5.56 -11.38 -11.64
N SER A 35 -5.21 -10.18 -11.21
CA SER A 35 -6.02 -9.34 -10.32
C SER A 35 -6.71 -8.17 -11.00
N LYS A 36 -6.71 -8.10 -12.34
CA LYS A 36 -7.28 -6.96 -13.08
C LYS A 36 -8.74 -6.67 -12.72
N ASP A 37 -9.56 -7.70 -12.59
CA ASP A 37 -10.97 -7.54 -12.27
C ASP A 37 -11.19 -7.02 -10.83
N LEU A 38 -10.29 -7.39 -9.91
CA LEU A 38 -10.31 -6.88 -8.53
C LEU A 38 -9.85 -5.42 -8.46
N HIS A 39 -8.83 -5.07 -9.23
CA HIS A 39 -8.21 -3.75 -9.16
C HIS A 39 -9.00 -2.66 -9.87
N ARG A 40 -9.58 -2.97 -11.01
CA ARG A 40 -10.29 -1.97 -11.82
C ARG A 40 -11.68 -1.66 -11.27
N PRO A 41 -12.12 -0.43 -11.36
CA PRO A 41 -11.48 0.76 -11.97
C PRO A 41 -10.62 1.58 -11.00
N TRP A 42 -10.23 1.05 -9.85
CA TRP A 42 -9.64 1.81 -8.74
C TRP A 42 -8.14 2.01 -8.86
N LEU A 43 -7.41 0.99 -9.33
CA LEU A 43 -5.95 1.03 -9.43
C LEU A 43 -5.43 0.20 -10.61
N PHE A 44 -4.21 0.54 -11.04
CA PHE A 44 -3.58 0.00 -12.24
C PHE A 44 -2.10 -0.31 -11.95
N PRO A 45 -1.80 -1.34 -11.13
CA PRO A 45 -0.42 -1.71 -10.87
C PRO A 45 0.26 -2.22 -12.14
N PRO A 46 1.60 -2.10 -12.23
CA PRO A 46 2.32 -2.56 -13.41
C PRO A 46 2.12 -4.06 -13.65
N ASP A 47 1.84 -4.42 -14.89
CA ASP A 47 1.57 -5.81 -15.32
C ASP A 47 2.59 -6.35 -16.32
N THR A 48 3.65 -5.56 -16.62
CA THR A 48 4.83 -5.97 -17.39
C THR A 48 6.09 -5.76 -16.57
N GLU A 49 7.13 -6.54 -16.83
CA GLU A 49 8.38 -6.45 -16.07
C GLU A 49 9.08 -5.10 -16.25
N ASP A 50 9.05 -4.51 -17.45
CA ASP A 50 9.63 -3.18 -17.70
C ASP A 50 8.89 -2.09 -16.91
N ALA A 51 7.56 -2.10 -16.93
CA ALA A 51 6.76 -1.16 -16.13
C ALA A 51 6.96 -1.36 -14.63
N TYR A 52 7.13 -2.61 -14.19
CA TYR A 52 7.44 -2.90 -12.80
C TYR A 52 8.81 -2.36 -12.39
N ALA A 53 9.84 -2.56 -13.21
CA ALA A 53 11.18 -2.07 -12.92
C ALA A 53 11.21 -0.55 -12.71
N GLU A 54 10.49 0.20 -13.56
CA GLU A 54 10.34 1.65 -13.42
C GLU A 54 9.57 2.03 -12.15
N TYR A 55 8.47 1.35 -11.88
CA TYR A 55 7.62 1.56 -10.71
C TYR A 55 8.37 1.25 -9.40
N ALA A 56 9.00 0.08 -9.30
CA ALA A 56 9.77 -0.33 -8.14
C ALA A 56 11.00 0.56 -7.93
N GLY A 57 11.67 0.96 -9.02
CA GLY A 57 12.81 1.88 -8.96
C GLY A 57 12.43 3.22 -8.30
N ARG A 58 11.28 3.79 -8.65
CA ARG A 58 10.78 5.01 -7.98
C ARG A 58 10.52 4.80 -6.49
N LEU A 59 9.97 3.65 -6.09
CA LEU A 59 9.72 3.35 -4.68
C LEU A 59 11.00 3.11 -3.88
N ILE A 60 12.07 2.65 -4.53
CA ILE A 60 13.37 2.38 -3.90
C ILE A 60 14.18 3.68 -3.78
N ASP A 61 14.21 4.50 -4.83
CA ASP A 61 15.16 5.60 -4.97
C ASP A 61 14.60 6.97 -4.58
N ASP A 62 13.27 7.18 -4.64
CA ASP A 62 12.65 8.47 -4.34
C ASP A 62 12.41 8.63 -2.83
N PRO A 63 13.08 9.58 -2.16
CA PRO A 63 12.94 9.79 -0.72
C PRO A 63 11.55 10.29 -0.28
N THR A 64 10.71 10.71 -1.23
CA THR A 64 9.31 11.10 -0.98
C THR A 64 8.35 9.92 -1.05
N LYS A 65 8.88 8.71 -1.22
CA LYS A 65 8.11 7.47 -1.32
C LYS A 65 8.67 6.39 -0.40
N ALA A 66 7.80 5.46 -0.01
CA ALA A 66 8.21 4.21 0.62
C ALA A 66 7.28 3.10 0.14
N GLY A 67 7.83 2.03 -0.39
CA GLY A 67 7.07 0.89 -0.89
C GLY A 67 7.25 -0.34 -0.02
N PHE A 68 6.15 -1.07 0.20
CA PHE A 68 6.14 -2.30 0.99
C PHE A 68 5.37 -3.38 0.26
N LEU A 69 5.96 -4.55 0.14
CA LEU A 69 5.26 -5.77 -0.21
C LEU A 69 4.75 -6.44 1.05
N VAL A 70 3.50 -6.87 1.01
CA VAL A 70 2.87 -7.70 2.05
C VAL A 70 3.03 -9.14 1.62
N CYS A 71 3.80 -9.92 2.36
CA CYS A 71 4.12 -11.31 2.02
C CYS A 71 3.54 -12.27 3.05
N GLU A 72 2.96 -13.37 2.60
CA GLU A 72 2.53 -14.46 3.49
C GLU A 72 3.78 -15.11 4.13
N ARG A 73 3.77 -15.27 5.45
CA ARG A 73 4.93 -15.80 6.16
C ARG A 73 5.21 -17.26 5.85
N GLU A 74 4.16 -18.04 5.63
CA GLU A 74 4.26 -19.47 5.40
C GLU A 74 4.82 -19.81 4.02
N SER A 75 4.28 -19.18 2.97
CA SER A 75 4.67 -19.45 1.58
C SER A 75 5.74 -18.50 1.03
N GLY A 76 5.80 -17.27 1.57
CA GLY A 76 6.59 -16.19 1.01
C GLY A 76 5.91 -15.44 -0.14
N ASP A 77 4.72 -15.86 -0.55
CA ASP A 77 3.99 -15.28 -1.67
C ASP A 77 3.61 -13.81 -1.40
N ILE A 78 3.66 -13.00 -2.43
CA ILE A 78 3.24 -11.61 -2.36
C ILE A 78 1.71 -11.54 -2.34
N ALA A 79 1.14 -11.20 -1.19
CA ALA A 79 -0.31 -11.05 -0.99
C ALA A 79 -0.86 -9.73 -1.52
N GLY A 80 -0.01 -8.69 -1.55
CA GLY A 80 -0.35 -7.36 -2.00
C GLY A 80 0.77 -6.38 -1.76
N PHE A 81 0.45 -5.10 -1.94
CA PHE A 81 1.41 -4.01 -1.78
C PHE A 81 0.79 -2.80 -1.09
N ILE A 82 1.62 -2.05 -0.39
CA ILE A 82 1.23 -0.80 0.28
C ILE A 82 2.36 0.21 0.07
N ASN A 83 2.01 1.37 -0.49
CA ASN A 83 2.96 2.45 -0.74
C ASN A 83 2.59 3.66 0.08
N ILE A 84 3.58 4.38 0.57
CA ILE A 84 3.44 5.72 1.12
C ILE A 84 4.01 6.67 0.08
N ASN A 85 3.17 7.56 -0.43
CA ASN A 85 3.53 8.53 -1.44
C ASN A 85 3.49 9.95 -0.86
N ASN A 86 4.13 10.88 -1.55
CA ASN A 86 4.13 12.29 -1.18
C ASN A 86 4.54 12.53 0.29
N ILE A 87 5.62 11.86 0.71
CA ILE A 87 6.14 12.02 2.06
C ILE A 87 6.70 13.44 2.20
N VAL A 88 6.11 14.21 3.09
CA VAL A 88 6.56 15.54 3.48
C VAL A 88 7.17 15.47 4.87
N ARG A 89 8.39 15.96 5.01
CA ARG A 89 9.14 16.00 6.28
C ARG A 89 8.95 17.33 7.00
N GLY A 90 9.75 17.59 8.00
CA GLY A 90 9.70 18.82 8.79
C GLY A 90 8.53 18.85 9.76
N GLY A 91 7.76 19.93 9.75
CA GLY A 91 6.62 20.09 10.66
C GLY A 91 5.39 19.28 10.28
N PHE A 92 5.25 18.87 9.00
CA PHE A 92 4.07 18.14 8.55
C PHE A 92 4.17 16.62 8.81
N ARG A 93 5.29 16.00 8.49
CA ARG A 93 5.59 14.58 8.69
C ARG A 93 4.43 13.67 8.29
N CYS A 94 3.98 13.82 7.05
CA CYS A 94 2.78 13.18 6.50
C CYS A 94 3.12 12.38 5.25
N GLY A 95 2.32 11.36 4.95
CA GLY A 95 2.35 10.64 3.68
C GLY A 95 0.97 10.08 3.33
N ALA A 96 0.75 9.84 2.05
CA ALA A 96 -0.51 9.29 1.52
C ALA A 96 -0.33 7.81 1.15
N LEU A 97 -1.19 6.95 1.68
CA LEU A 97 -1.18 5.51 1.41
C LEU A 97 -1.92 5.18 0.11
N GLY A 98 -1.30 4.31 -0.69
CA GLY A 98 -1.93 3.60 -1.77
C GLY A 98 -1.70 2.11 -1.59
N TYR A 99 -2.67 1.25 -1.90
CA TYR A 99 -2.54 -0.19 -1.67
C TYR A 99 -3.42 -1.01 -2.60
N GLY A 100 -3.04 -2.26 -2.80
CA GLY A 100 -3.80 -3.25 -3.53
C GLY A 100 -3.54 -4.65 -3.02
N ALA A 101 -4.61 -5.42 -2.84
CA ALA A 101 -4.52 -6.86 -2.63
C ALA A 101 -4.41 -7.58 -3.97
N PHE A 102 -3.69 -8.69 -4.01
CA PHE A 102 -3.79 -9.60 -5.15
C PHE A 102 -4.94 -10.59 -4.98
N ALA A 103 -5.54 -11.03 -6.09
CA ALA A 103 -6.79 -11.80 -6.10
C ALA A 103 -6.73 -13.07 -5.24
N HIS A 104 -5.61 -13.81 -5.26
CA HIS A 104 -5.43 -15.02 -4.48
C HIS A 104 -5.45 -14.79 -2.95
N ALA A 105 -5.14 -13.57 -2.53
CA ALA A 105 -5.04 -13.20 -1.11
C ALA A 105 -6.21 -12.31 -0.63
N ALA A 106 -7.06 -11.85 -1.56
CA ALA A 106 -8.17 -10.97 -1.23
C ALA A 106 -9.21 -11.65 -0.33
N GLY A 107 -9.85 -10.87 0.54
CA GLY A 107 -10.91 -11.35 1.43
C GLY A 107 -10.44 -12.20 2.62
N ARG A 108 -9.12 -12.38 2.80
CA ARG A 108 -8.53 -13.18 3.89
C ARG A 108 -8.07 -12.35 5.08
N GLY A 109 -8.22 -11.04 5.04
CA GLY A 109 -7.75 -10.12 6.08
C GLY A 109 -6.24 -9.85 6.09
N LEU A 110 -5.50 -10.34 5.09
CA LEU A 110 -4.04 -10.20 5.03
C LEU A 110 -3.61 -8.75 4.81
N MET A 111 -4.33 -8.00 3.98
CA MET A 111 -4.02 -6.58 3.73
C MET A 111 -4.29 -5.72 4.96
N ARG A 112 -5.30 -6.04 5.77
CA ARG A 112 -5.52 -5.35 7.04
C ARG A 112 -4.36 -5.54 8.01
N GLU A 113 -3.87 -6.78 8.13
CA GLU A 113 -2.70 -7.10 8.95
C GLU A 113 -1.45 -6.40 8.40
N GLY A 114 -1.23 -6.43 7.09
CA GLY A 114 -0.12 -5.72 6.44
C GLY A 114 -0.19 -4.20 6.64
N LEU A 115 -1.38 -3.62 6.55
CA LEU A 115 -1.59 -2.19 6.79
C LEU A 115 -1.24 -1.80 8.23
N ASP A 116 -1.62 -2.60 9.22
CA ASP A 116 -1.25 -2.35 10.62
C ASP A 116 0.27 -2.36 10.82
N LEU A 117 1.00 -3.26 10.14
CA LEU A 117 2.46 -3.30 10.17
C LEU A 117 3.09 -2.06 9.50
N VAL A 118 2.56 -1.64 8.35
CA VAL A 118 3.04 -0.43 7.66
C VAL A 118 2.78 0.82 8.48
N ILE A 119 1.62 0.95 9.11
CA ILE A 119 1.30 2.07 10.02
C ILE A 119 2.32 2.12 11.17
N GLY A 120 2.60 0.99 11.81
CA GLY A 120 3.60 0.92 12.86
C GLY A 120 5.00 1.33 12.39
N HIS A 121 5.39 0.89 11.21
CA HIS A 121 6.68 1.26 10.59
C HIS A 121 6.72 2.75 10.22
N ALA A 122 5.62 3.30 9.72
CA ALA A 122 5.52 4.72 9.35
C ALA A 122 5.66 5.65 10.55
N PHE A 123 4.96 5.36 11.65
CA PHE A 123 5.02 6.19 12.86
C PHE A 123 6.29 5.94 13.68
N GLY A 124 6.89 4.77 13.60
CA GLY A 124 8.14 4.42 14.26
C GLY A 124 9.37 4.77 13.39
N PRO A 125 9.95 3.79 12.66
CA PRO A 125 11.20 3.99 11.91
C PRO A 125 11.20 5.14 10.91
N LEU A 126 10.09 5.39 10.20
CA LEU A 126 10.01 6.51 9.25
C LEU A 126 9.79 7.87 9.91
N GLY A 127 9.35 7.90 11.18
CA GLY A 127 9.14 9.14 11.93
C GLY A 127 8.02 10.02 11.40
N LEU A 128 7.03 9.44 10.71
CA LEU A 128 5.84 10.18 10.28
C LEU A 128 4.90 10.39 11.46
N HIS A 129 4.07 11.43 11.37
CA HIS A 129 3.06 11.76 12.38
C HIS A 129 1.64 11.49 11.87
N ARG A 130 1.45 11.62 10.55
CA ARG A 130 0.14 11.53 9.91
C ARG A 130 0.21 10.65 8.66
N LEU A 131 -0.80 9.80 8.50
CA LEU A 131 -1.04 9.05 7.27
C LEU A 131 -2.42 9.39 6.74
N GLU A 132 -2.53 9.50 5.43
CA GLU A 132 -3.78 9.75 4.72
C GLU A 132 -4.11 8.59 3.79
N ILE A 133 -5.41 8.32 3.65
CA ILE A 133 -5.97 7.44 2.61
C ILE A 133 -7.00 8.26 1.85
N ASN A 134 -6.84 8.32 0.53
CA ASN A 134 -7.78 8.96 -0.37
C ASN A 134 -8.49 7.87 -1.15
N ALA A 135 -9.76 7.62 -0.83
CA ALA A 135 -10.55 6.56 -1.43
C ALA A 135 -11.66 7.12 -2.32
N GLN A 136 -11.83 6.56 -3.51
CA GLN A 136 -13.00 6.90 -4.32
C GLN A 136 -14.27 6.46 -3.57
N PRO A 137 -15.35 7.27 -3.55
CA PRO A 137 -16.53 6.99 -2.71
C PRO A 137 -17.17 5.63 -2.98
N GLU A 138 -17.14 5.18 -4.22
CA GLU A 138 -17.71 3.90 -4.64
C GLU A 138 -16.81 2.69 -4.31
N ASN A 139 -15.55 2.93 -3.96
CA ASN A 139 -14.63 1.87 -3.52
C ASN A 139 -14.87 1.52 -2.05
N LEU A 140 -15.95 0.80 -1.81
CA LEU A 140 -16.40 0.44 -0.46
C LEU A 140 -15.37 -0.41 0.29
N ALA A 141 -14.63 -1.26 -0.41
CA ALA A 141 -13.59 -2.08 0.20
C ALA A 141 -12.44 -1.23 0.75
N SER A 142 -12.01 -0.19 0.02
CA SER A 142 -10.96 0.73 0.48
C SER A 142 -11.42 1.56 1.68
N ALA A 143 -12.66 2.08 1.66
CA ALA A 143 -13.24 2.81 2.78
C ALA A 143 -13.39 1.92 4.03
N ALA A 144 -13.80 0.67 3.85
CA ALA A 144 -13.91 -0.30 4.96
C ALA A 144 -12.54 -0.62 5.56
N LEU A 145 -11.50 -0.77 4.74
CA LEU A 145 -10.14 -1.00 5.20
C LEU A 145 -9.61 0.20 6.00
N ALA A 146 -9.82 1.42 5.51
CA ALA A 146 -9.43 2.65 6.19
C ALA A 146 -10.12 2.78 7.55
N ARG A 147 -11.45 2.64 7.59
CA ARG A 147 -12.23 2.67 8.84
C ARG A 147 -11.77 1.60 9.81
N GLY A 148 -11.62 0.37 9.33
CA GLY A 148 -11.17 -0.75 10.14
C GLY A 148 -9.78 -0.56 10.71
N ALA A 149 -8.87 0.13 10.02
CA ALA A 149 -7.53 0.47 10.50
C ALA A 149 -7.49 1.66 11.46
N GLY A 150 -8.65 2.25 11.79
CA GLY A 150 -8.76 3.36 12.74
C GLY A 150 -8.63 4.74 12.12
N PHE A 151 -8.60 4.85 10.79
CA PHE A 151 -8.64 6.15 10.11
C PHE A 151 -9.98 6.83 10.31
N ARG A 152 -9.93 8.14 10.46
CA ARG A 152 -11.10 9.00 10.58
C ARG A 152 -11.39 9.67 9.23
N LEU A 153 -12.67 9.68 8.84
CA LEU A 153 -13.11 10.44 7.68
C LEU A 153 -13.04 11.94 8.00
N GLU A 154 -12.22 12.69 7.26
CA GLU A 154 -12.04 14.13 7.46
C GLU A 154 -12.73 14.98 6.41
N GLY A 155 -13.13 14.41 5.30
CA GLY A 155 -13.84 15.17 4.28
C GLY A 155 -13.94 14.48 2.94
N PHE A 156 -14.51 15.21 2.01
CA PHE A 156 -14.71 14.84 0.62
C PHE A 156 -14.11 15.91 -0.29
N SER A 157 -13.39 15.48 -1.31
CA SER A 157 -12.78 16.39 -2.29
C SER A 157 -13.19 15.98 -3.71
N PRO A 158 -14.04 16.80 -4.38
CA PRO A 158 -14.41 16.53 -5.77
C PRO A 158 -13.19 16.71 -6.68
N LYS A 159 -13.09 15.85 -7.70
CA LYS A 159 -12.06 15.90 -8.75
C LYS A 159 -10.65 16.07 -8.21
N MET A 160 -10.31 15.26 -7.21
CA MET A 160 -9.07 15.41 -6.45
C MET A 160 -7.86 14.76 -7.14
N ILE A 161 -8.02 13.55 -7.67
CA ILE A 161 -6.91 12.75 -8.23
C ILE A 161 -7.24 12.31 -9.65
N TYR A 162 -6.26 12.46 -10.55
CA TYR A 162 -6.37 12.01 -11.94
C TYR A 162 -6.09 10.51 -12.02
N ILE A 163 -7.11 9.75 -12.41
CA ILE A 163 -7.03 8.28 -12.52
C ILE A 163 -7.75 7.85 -13.80
N ASP A 164 -7.04 7.08 -14.61
CA ASP A 164 -7.59 6.47 -15.82
C ASP A 164 -8.32 7.47 -16.73
N GLY A 165 -7.62 8.55 -17.05
CA GLY A 165 -8.09 9.55 -18.02
C GLY A 165 -9.06 10.60 -17.48
N ASP A 166 -9.38 10.61 -16.17
CA ASP A 166 -10.30 11.60 -15.60
C ASP A 166 -9.96 11.94 -14.15
N TRP A 167 -10.40 13.12 -13.72
CA TRP A 167 -10.32 13.55 -12.33
C TRP A 167 -11.42 12.89 -11.50
N ARG A 168 -11.05 12.17 -10.43
CA ARG A 168 -11.96 11.41 -9.59
C ARG A 168 -12.18 12.05 -8.23
N ASP A 169 -13.41 11.93 -7.73
CA ASP A 169 -13.78 12.34 -6.38
C ASP A 169 -13.16 11.39 -5.35
N HIS A 170 -12.77 11.92 -4.19
CA HIS A 170 -12.19 11.12 -3.12
C HIS A 170 -12.73 11.52 -1.75
N GLU A 171 -13.00 10.52 -0.93
CA GLU A 171 -13.08 10.67 0.52
C GLU A 171 -11.66 10.75 1.08
N ARG A 172 -11.45 11.69 2.01
CA ARG A 172 -10.16 11.86 2.67
C ARG A 172 -10.21 11.29 4.08
N TRP A 173 -9.43 10.25 4.30
CA TRP A 173 -9.27 9.58 5.59
C TRP A 173 -7.90 9.87 6.16
N ALA A 174 -7.79 9.99 7.48
CA ALA A 174 -6.52 10.25 8.14
C ALA A 174 -6.38 9.53 9.47
N LEU A 175 -5.12 9.21 9.78
CA LEU A 175 -4.70 8.63 11.05
C LEU A 175 -3.46 9.37 11.55
N THR A 176 -3.47 9.81 12.81
CA THR A 176 -2.29 10.37 13.46
C THR A 176 -1.70 9.37 14.46
N ALA A 177 -0.43 9.57 14.82
CA ALA A 177 0.26 8.69 15.75
C ALA A 177 -0.46 8.60 17.11
N GLU A 178 -1.03 9.71 17.60
CA GLU A 178 -1.78 9.75 18.88
C GLU A 178 -3.04 8.89 18.86
N MET A 179 -3.66 8.70 17.70
CA MET A 179 -4.85 7.85 17.56
C MET A 179 -4.55 6.36 17.71
N ARG A 180 -3.25 5.98 17.70
CA ARG A 180 -2.76 4.61 17.88
C ARG A 180 -2.13 4.39 19.24
N ALA A 181 -1.96 5.43 20.03
CA ALA A 181 -1.34 5.35 21.35
C ALA A 181 -2.27 4.68 22.38
#